data_c4d2fe545569acbb9c9ac10e264ece7d
#
_entry.id   c4d2fe545569acbb9c9ac10e264ece7d
#
_cell.length_a   1.000
_cell.length_b   1.000
_cell.length_c   1.000
_cell.angle_alpha   90.00
_cell.angle_beta   90.00
_cell.angle_gamma   90.00
#
_symmetry.space_group_name_H-M   'P 1'
#
loop_
_entity.id
_entity.type
_entity.pdbx_description
1 polymer ?
#
loop_
_entity_poly.entity_id
_entity_poly.type
_entity_poly.pdbx_seq_one_letter_code
_entity_poly.pdbx_strand_id
1 'polypeptide(L)'
;FHTGLLKPAAEKLEEELEKITFGPLSVPVVSNFTALPYPDSQSIRPTLIQQVMSPVRFEDSLRYLADQGVDTFIEIGPGKTLSGFVKRTVKGARILHVEDEASLTKTLSSLEG
;
A
#
# COMPACT_ATOMS: atom_id res chain seq x y z
N PHE A 1 -5.17 -4.24 18.83
CA PHE A 1 -4.97 -3.03 18.07
C PHE A 1 -5.94 -1.92 18.39
N HIS A 2 -7.14 -2.26 18.79
CA HIS A 2 -8.20 -1.28 19.04
C HIS A 2 -8.23 -0.85 20.48
N THR A 3 -7.08 -0.45 20.98
CA THR A 3 -6.97 -0.07 22.39
C THR A 3 -6.76 1.43 22.51
N GLY A 4 -7.04 1.97 23.68
CA GLY A 4 -6.74 3.36 23.98
C GLY A 4 -5.26 3.70 23.86
N LEU A 5 -4.39 2.69 23.78
CA LEU A 5 -2.95 2.90 23.64
C LEU A 5 -2.58 3.51 22.28
N LEU A 6 -3.39 3.28 21.26
CA LEU A 6 -3.12 3.82 19.92
C LEU A 6 -3.75 5.20 19.69
N LYS A 7 -4.64 5.63 20.59
CA LYS A 7 -5.29 6.93 20.44
C LYS A 7 -4.30 8.09 20.43
N PRO A 8 -3.31 8.16 21.36
CA PRO A 8 -2.32 9.23 21.30
C PRO A 8 -1.51 9.22 20.00
N ALA A 9 -1.22 8.04 19.45
CA ALA A 9 -0.51 7.95 18.17
C ALA A 9 -1.36 8.52 17.03
N ALA A 10 -2.65 8.23 17.01
CA ALA A 10 -3.56 8.77 16.01
C ALA A 10 -3.67 10.29 16.12
N GLU A 11 -3.75 10.81 17.33
CA GLU A 11 -3.80 12.26 17.56
C GLU A 11 -2.52 12.95 17.11
N LYS A 12 -1.36 12.33 17.36
CA LYS A 12 -0.07 12.87 16.94
C LYS A 12 0.02 12.88 15.41
N LEU A 13 -0.42 11.82 14.77
CA LEU A 13 -0.43 11.74 13.31
C LEU A 13 -1.35 12.81 12.74
N GLU A 14 -2.51 13.01 13.33
CA GLU A 14 -3.44 14.03 12.88
C GLU A 14 -2.81 15.42 12.91
N GLU A 15 -2.11 15.76 13.99
CA GLU A 15 -1.40 17.04 14.09
C GLU A 15 -0.39 17.21 12.97
N GLU A 16 0.39 16.16 12.69
CA GLU A 16 1.43 16.24 11.64
C GLU A 16 0.81 16.31 10.25
N LEU A 17 -0.27 15.58 10.00
CA LEU A 17 -0.92 15.58 8.70
C LEU A 17 -1.63 16.90 8.39
N GLU A 18 -2.05 17.66 9.41
CA GLU A 18 -2.64 18.97 9.20
C GLU A 18 -1.66 19.95 8.56
N LYS A 19 -0.36 19.73 8.74
CA LYS A 19 0.70 20.57 8.16
C LYS A 19 1.00 20.22 6.71
N ILE A 20 0.40 19.15 6.19
CA ILE A 20 0.70 18.61 4.86
C ILE A 20 -0.50 18.85 3.94
N THR A 21 -0.21 19.30 2.73
CA THR A 21 -1.22 19.41 1.68
C THR A 21 -1.06 18.24 0.73
N PHE A 22 -2.13 17.47 0.56
CA PHE A 22 -2.13 16.36 -0.39
C PHE A 22 -2.59 16.86 -1.75
N GLY A 23 -1.76 16.63 -2.76
CA GLY A 23 -2.12 16.94 -4.14
C GLY A 23 -2.98 15.87 -4.77
N PRO A 24 -3.45 16.11 -6.01
CA PRO A 24 -4.23 15.11 -6.73
C PRO A 24 -3.42 13.83 -6.95
N LEU A 25 -4.10 12.69 -6.90
CA LEU A 25 -3.47 11.41 -7.16
C LEU A 25 -3.40 11.19 -8.67
N SER A 26 -2.20 11.00 -9.20
CA SER A 26 -2.00 10.72 -10.63
C SER A 26 -2.16 9.24 -10.96
N VAL A 27 -2.03 8.37 -9.95
CA VAL A 27 -2.29 6.92 -10.07
C VAL A 27 -3.17 6.50 -8.90
N PRO A 28 -4.00 5.46 -9.06
CA PRO A 28 -4.80 4.97 -7.94
C PRO A 28 -3.90 4.45 -6.82
N VAL A 29 -4.26 4.76 -5.59
CA VAL A 29 -3.59 4.25 -4.40
C VAL A 29 -4.64 3.58 -3.53
N VAL A 30 -4.41 2.32 -3.19
CA VAL A 30 -5.33 1.53 -2.38
C VAL A 30 -5.01 1.73 -0.90
N SER A 31 -6.02 2.07 -0.13
CA SER A 31 -5.88 2.27 1.31
C SER A 31 -5.84 0.93 2.06
N ASN A 32 -4.94 0.81 3.03
CA ASN A 32 -4.92 -0.35 3.92
C ASN A 32 -6.14 -0.41 4.84
N PHE A 33 -6.84 0.68 5.00
CA PHE A 33 -8.03 0.73 5.85
C PHE A 33 -9.28 0.29 5.11
N THR A 34 -9.51 0.83 3.91
CA THR A 34 -10.72 0.53 3.14
C THR A 34 -10.55 -0.64 2.19
N ALA A 35 -9.32 -1.00 1.84
CA ALA A 35 -8.97 -1.95 0.77
C ALA A 35 -9.51 -1.49 -0.59
N LEU A 36 -9.71 -0.20 -0.76
CA LEU A 36 -10.21 0.44 -1.98
C LEU A 36 -9.34 1.67 -2.29
N PRO A 37 -9.33 2.13 -3.54
CA PRO A 37 -8.61 3.35 -3.87
C PRO A 37 -9.16 4.56 -3.11
N TYR A 38 -8.29 5.50 -2.78
CA TYR A 38 -8.73 6.80 -2.27
C TYR A 38 -9.54 7.49 -3.39
N PRO A 39 -10.78 7.95 -3.10
CA PRO A 39 -11.59 8.59 -4.14
C PRO A 39 -11.04 9.96 -4.56
N ASP A 40 -10.37 10.67 -3.64
CA ASP A 40 -9.79 11.98 -3.91
C ASP A 40 -8.71 12.30 -2.88
N SER A 41 -8.00 13.41 -3.08
CA SER A 41 -6.94 13.82 -2.18
C SER A 41 -7.45 14.25 -0.80
N GLN A 42 -8.70 14.69 -0.71
CA GLN A 42 -9.27 15.15 0.56
C GLN A 42 -9.59 14.00 1.50
N SER A 43 -9.77 12.80 0.98
CA SER A 43 -10.04 11.62 1.79
C SER A 43 -8.78 11.00 2.39
N ILE A 44 -7.59 11.39 1.92
CA ILE A 44 -6.33 10.76 2.35
C ILE A 44 -6.07 10.97 3.84
N ARG A 45 -6.13 12.21 4.31
CA ARG A 45 -5.82 12.53 5.71
C ARG A 45 -6.72 11.79 6.69
N PRO A 46 -8.05 11.90 6.59
CA PRO A 46 -8.91 11.20 7.55
C PRO A 46 -8.77 9.69 7.48
N THR A 47 -8.54 9.13 6.31
CA THR A 47 -8.38 7.68 6.14
C THR A 47 -7.07 7.20 6.77
N LEU A 48 -5.97 7.95 6.63
CA LEU A 48 -4.71 7.59 7.27
C LEU A 48 -4.82 7.61 8.80
N ILE A 49 -5.57 8.55 9.34
CA ILE A 49 -5.79 8.62 10.79
C ILE A 49 -6.56 7.39 11.27
N GLN A 50 -7.61 7.01 10.57
CA GLN A 50 -8.38 5.82 10.89
C GLN A 50 -7.53 4.55 10.79
N GLN A 51 -6.59 4.52 9.86
CA GLN A 51 -5.73 3.37 9.64
C GLN A 51 -4.87 3.03 10.85
N VAL A 52 -4.46 4.03 11.65
CA VAL A 52 -3.63 3.81 12.84
C VAL A 52 -4.29 2.85 13.82
N MET A 53 -5.61 2.91 13.95
CA MET A 53 -6.36 2.13 14.92
C MET A 53 -7.14 0.98 14.28
N SER A 54 -6.81 0.64 13.06
CA SER A 54 -7.59 -0.34 12.29
C SER A 54 -6.69 -1.47 11.77
N PRO A 55 -7.24 -2.67 11.57
CA PRO A 55 -6.48 -3.76 10.95
C PRO A 55 -6.09 -3.40 9.52
N VAL A 56 -4.92 -3.88 9.10
CA VAL A 56 -4.46 -3.74 7.72
C VAL A 56 -5.21 -4.77 6.87
N ARG A 57 -5.89 -4.32 5.84
CA ARG A 57 -6.67 -5.19 4.95
C ARG A 57 -5.89 -5.49 3.66
N PHE A 58 -4.68 -6.04 3.83
CA PHE A 58 -3.78 -6.23 2.69
C PHE A 58 -4.27 -7.33 1.74
N GLU A 59 -4.81 -8.41 2.26
CA GLU A 59 -5.37 -9.47 1.40
C GLU A 59 -6.52 -8.94 0.56
N ASP A 60 -7.43 -8.18 1.16
CA ASP A 60 -8.55 -7.59 0.44
C ASP A 60 -8.06 -6.61 -0.62
N SER A 61 -7.00 -5.84 -0.31
CA SER A 61 -6.38 -4.93 -1.27
C SER A 61 -5.82 -5.67 -2.47
N LEU A 62 -5.14 -6.78 -2.24
CA LEU A 62 -4.59 -7.60 -3.33
C LEU A 62 -5.69 -8.20 -4.18
N ARG A 63 -6.77 -8.68 -3.56
CA ARG A 63 -7.89 -9.25 -4.31
C ARG A 63 -8.59 -8.19 -5.14
N TYR A 64 -8.73 -6.98 -4.59
CA TYR A 64 -9.28 -5.87 -5.34
C TYR A 64 -8.43 -5.58 -6.59
N LEU A 65 -7.10 -5.48 -6.42
CA LEU A 65 -6.19 -5.21 -7.53
C LEU A 65 -6.25 -6.30 -8.59
N ALA A 66 -6.26 -7.56 -8.17
CA ALA A 66 -6.38 -8.68 -9.09
C ALA A 66 -7.70 -8.62 -9.87
N ASP A 67 -8.80 -8.28 -9.20
CA ASP A 67 -10.11 -8.14 -9.85
C ASP A 67 -10.12 -6.99 -10.85
N GLN A 68 -9.28 -5.98 -10.66
CA GLN A 68 -9.13 -4.87 -11.61
C GLN A 68 -8.18 -5.19 -12.76
N GLY A 69 -7.65 -6.42 -12.81
CA GLY A 69 -6.79 -6.85 -13.91
C GLY A 69 -5.30 -6.66 -13.66
N VAL A 70 -4.90 -6.32 -12.44
CA VAL A 70 -3.48 -6.21 -12.09
C VAL A 70 -2.87 -7.61 -12.02
N ASP A 71 -1.86 -7.86 -12.83
CA ASP A 71 -1.20 -9.16 -12.90
C ASP A 71 0.29 -9.09 -12.55
N THR A 72 0.83 -7.91 -12.34
CA THR A 72 2.23 -7.70 -12.02
C THR A 72 2.34 -6.84 -10.76
N PHE A 73 3.10 -7.33 -9.78
CA PHE A 73 3.28 -6.66 -8.50
C PHE A 73 4.77 -6.42 -8.27
N ILE A 74 5.11 -5.20 -7.85
CA ILE A 74 6.49 -4.83 -7.57
C ILE A 74 6.57 -4.37 -6.13
N GLU A 75 7.31 -5.11 -5.31
CA GLU A 75 7.55 -4.71 -3.92
C GLU A 75 8.78 -3.80 -3.88
N ILE A 76 8.64 -2.61 -3.34
CA ILE A 76 9.74 -1.64 -3.22
C ILE A 76 10.05 -1.47 -1.75
N GLY A 77 11.25 -1.90 -1.35
CA GLY A 77 11.69 -1.85 0.04
C GLY A 77 12.50 -3.07 0.43
N PRO A 78 13.01 -3.11 1.66
CA PRO A 78 13.84 -4.22 2.10
C PRO A 78 13.05 -5.52 2.28
N GLY A 79 13.64 -6.62 1.87
CA GLY A 79 13.06 -7.95 2.04
C GLY A 79 12.02 -8.30 0.99
N LYS A 80 11.40 -9.44 1.19
CA LYS A 80 10.40 -10.00 0.24
C LYS A 80 9.14 -10.51 0.95
N THR A 81 8.85 -10.00 2.13
CA THR A 81 7.69 -10.45 2.91
C THR A 81 6.38 -10.24 2.16
N LEU A 82 6.20 -9.06 1.59
CA LEU A 82 4.98 -8.75 0.83
C LEU A 82 4.92 -9.55 -0.47
N SER A 83 6.06 -9.76 -1.13
CA SER A 83 6.13 -10.61 -2.33
C SER A 83 5.64 -12.03 -2.02
N GLY A 84 6.06 -12.59 -0.89
CA GLY A 84 5.58 -13.90 -0.46
C GLY A 84 4.07 -13.92 -0.22
N PHE A 85 3.56 -12.86 0.37
CA PHE A 85 2.12 -12.72 0.60
C PHE A 85 1.34 -12.67 -0.72
N VAL A 86 1.83 -11.89 -1.68
CA VAL A 86 1.21 -11.79 -3.00
C VAL A 86 1.20 -13.14 -3.69
N LYS A 87 2.32 -13.87 -3.61
CA LYS A 87 2.43 -15.19 -4.24
C LYS A 87 1.38 -16.17 -3.70
N ARG A 88 1.09 -16.10 -2.43
CA ARG A 88 0.08 -16.98 -1.81
C ARG A 88 -1.35 -16.54 -2.09
N THR A 89 -1.56 -15.26 -2.36
CA THR A 89 -2.90 -14.67 -2.49
C THR A 89 -3.35 -14.59 -3.94
N VAL A 90 -2.47 -14.17 -4.85
CA VAL A 90 -2.81 -13.96 -6.25
C VAL A 90 -2.08 -14.99 -7.10
N LYS A 91 -2.77 -16.06 -7.46
CA LYS A 91 -2.17 -17.14 -8.24
C LYS A 91 -1.82 -16.68 -9.64
N GLY A 92 -0.62 -17.05 -10.10
CA GLY A 92 -0.16 -16.69 -11.43
C GLY A 92 0.34 -15.28 -11.59
N ALA A 93 0.36 -14.48 -10.53
CA ALA A 93 0.86 -13.13 -10.59
C ALA A 93 2.37 -13.11 -10.87
N ARG A 94 2.79 -12.12 -11.66
CA ARG A 94 4.20 -11.83 -11.85
C ARG A 94 4.66 -10.96 -10.69
N ILE A 95 5.71 -11.39 -9.98
CA ILE A 95 6.16 -10.71 -8.77
C ILE A 95 7.61 -10.29 -8.93
N LEU A 96 7.87 -9.01 -8.74
CA LEU A 96 9.18 -8.40 -8.83
C LEU A 96 9.45 -7.64 -7.53
N HIS A 97 10.74 -7.35 -7.28
CA HIS A 97 11.07 -6.56 -6.10
C HIS A 97 12.26 -5.64 -6.38
N VAL A 98 12.33 -4.57 -5.59
CA VAL A 98 13.42 -3.61 -5.65
C VAL A 98 13.82 -3.27 -4.21
N GLU A 99 15.00 -3.72 -3.78
CA GLU A 99 15.54 -3.39 -2.46
C GLU A 99 16.94 -2.80 -2.52
N ASP A 100 17.60 -2.91 -3.66
CA ASP A 100 18.94 -2.38 -3.89
C ASP A 100 19.14 -2.14 -5.38
N GLU A 101 20.33 -1.66 -5.74
CA GLU A 101 20.65 -1.36 -7.13
C GLU A 101 20.58 -2.59 -8.03
N ALA A 102 21.06 -3.72 -7.55
CA ALA A 102 21.05 -4.96 -8.34
C ALA A 102 19.63 -5.43 -8.64
N SER A 103 18.75 -5.43 -7.66
CA SER A 103 17.37 -5.83 -7.87
C SER A 103 16.61 -4.82 -8.71
N LEU A 104 16.95 -3.53 -8.64
CA LEU A 104 16.36 -2.52 -9.51
C LEU A 104 16.71 -2.81 -10.97
N THR A 105 17.99 -3.06 -11.26
CA THR A 105 18.43 -3.38 -12.63
C THR A 105 17.73 -4.63 -13.16
N LYS A 106 17.64 -5.66 -12.33
CA LYS A 106 16.98 -6.90 -12.72
C LYS A 106 15.49 -6.70 -12.99
N THR A 107 14.82 -5.91 -12.13
CA THR A 107 13.40 -5.63 -12.30
C THR A 107 13.14 -4.82 -13.58
N LEU A 108 13.95 -3.80 -13.85
CA LEU A 108 13.81 -3.01 -15.06
C LEU A 108 14.01 -3.87 -16.32
N SER A 109 15.01 -4.74 -16.33
CA SER A 109 15.23 -5.67 -17.44
C SER A 109 14.04 -6.59 -17.64
N SER A 110 13.45 -7.08 -16.56
CA SER A 110 12.29 -7.96 -16.62
C SER A 110 11.06 -7.24 -17.19
N LEU A 111 10.89 -5.97 -16.90
CA LEU A 111 9.77 -5.17 -17.41
C LEU A 111 9.93 -4.85 -18.90
N GLU A 112 11.16 -4.78 -19.39
CA GLU A 112 11.41 -4.52 -20.81
C GLU A 112 11.18 -5.75 -21.68
N GLY A 113 11.33 -6.93 -21.08
CA GLY A 113 11.13 -8.20 -21.75
C GLY A 113 9.71 -8.67 -21.64
#